data_13e38ac5301183798234462691c1a8e5
#
_entry.id   13e38ac5301183798234462691c1a8e5
#
_cell.length_a   1.000
_cell.length_b   1.000
_cell.length_c   1.000
_cell.angle_alpha   90.00
_cell.angle_beta   90.00
_cell.angle_gamma   90.00
#
_symmetry.space_group_name_H-M   'P 1'
#
loop_
_entity.id
_entity.type
_entity.pdbx_description
1 polymer ?
#
loop_
_entity_poly.entity_id
_entity_poly.type
_entity_poly.pdbx_seq_one_letter_code
_entity_poly.pdbx_strand_id
1 'polypeptide(L)'
;MTFTKFPLVLAAASMTFVAACDPATAPNQAQNAQQGAVIGAVGGAVTGLILNRDDDRRGRNQAALIGAALGATAGAAIGTNLDRQAEELRRQLRSDVGVSNNGQNLVVVLSQDLLFATNSTAVSGVSQNELMIVANSLNRFPNTTVNVIGHTDNVGDAAFNQDLSERRAMAVSNILINGGVAPSRVRSIGAGETQPIASNLNAAGRQMNRRVEIIITPN
;
A
#
# COMPACT_ATOMS: atom_id res chain seq x y z
N MET A 1 9.30 26.82 69.97
CA MET A 1 9.78 26.49 68.62
C MET A 1 9.07 25.20 68.18
N THR A 2 7.97 25.32 67.48
CA THR A 2 7.11 24.21 67.11
C THR A 2 7.23 24.01 65.58
N PHE A 3 7.81 22.90 65.15
CA PHE A 3 7.91 22.51 63.74
C PHE A 3 6.62 21.86 63.33
N THR A 4 5.88 22.50 62.40
CA THR A 4 4.70 21.96 61.74
C THR A 4 5.13 21.13 60.53
N LYS A 5 4.84 19.83 60.57
CA LYS A 5 5.07 18.90 59.45
C LYS A 5 3.85 19.00 58.48
N PHE A 6 4.08 19.39 57.24
CA PHE A 6 3.10 19.27 56.16
C PHE A 6 3.13 17.85 55.55
N PRO A 7 2.01 17.18 55.38
CA PRO A 7 2.00 15.92 54.65
C PRO A 7 1.98 16.16 53.15
N LEU A 8 2.88 15.46 52.45
CA LEU A 8 2.97 15.38 51.01
C LEU A 8 1.79 14.52 50.48
N VAL A 9 0.80 15.11 49.86
CA VAL A 9 -0.29 14.37 49.20
C VAL A 9 0.20 13.95 47.79
N LEU A 10 0.46 12.65 47.67
CA LEU A 10 0.81 12.01 46.40
C LEU A 10 -0.50 11.73 45.65
N ALA A 11 -0.84 12.58 44.66
CA ALA A 11 -1.97 12.33 43.77
C ALA A 11 -1.55 11.31 42.70
N ALA A 12 -1.95 10.06 42.92
CA ALA A 12 -1.86 9.02 41.89
C ALA A 12 -2.96 9.26 40.84
N ALA A 13 -2.58 9.75 39.67
CA ALA A 13 -3.47 9.80 38.51
C ALA A 13 -3.59 8.40 37.90
N SER A 14 -4.65 7.70 38.28
CA SER A 14 -5.04 6.43 37.64
C SER A 14 -5.57 6.73 36.23
N MET A 15 -4.76 6.45 35.20
CA MET A 15 -5.23 6.36 33.82
C MET A 15 -6.07 5.10 33.67
N THR A 16 -7.39 5.25 33.69
CA THR A 16 -8.31 4.19 33.27
C THR A 16 -8.25 4.06 31.74
N PHE A 17 -7.59 3.02 31.28
CA PHE A 17 -7.75 2.57 29.88
C PHE A 17 -9.16 2.03 29.71
N VAL A 18 -10.03 2.81 29.06
CA VAL A 18 -11.30 2.29 28.54
C VAL A 18 -10.95 1.44 27.33
N ALA A 19 -10.89 0.13 27.51
CA ALA A 19 -10.91 -0.82 26.42
C ALA A 19 -12.32 -0.87 25.88
N ALA A 20 -12.61 -0.08 24.84
CA ALA A 20 -13.81 -0.28 24.03
C ALA A 20 -13.57 -1.54 23.18
N CYS A 21 -14.11 -2.68 23.63
CA CYS A 21 -14.24 -3.87 22.81
C CYS A 21 -15.38 -3.62 21.80
N ASP A 22 -15.02 -3.32 20.57
CA ASP A 22 -15.95 -3.33 19.44
C ASP A 22 -15.76 -4.66 18.68
N PRO A 23 -16.75 -5.59 18.66
CA PRO A 23 -16.57 -6.96 18.17
C PRO A 23 -16.67 -7.11 16.65
N ALA A 24 -16.63 -6.04 15.86
CA ALA A 24 -16.97 -6.09 14.43
C ALA A 24 -15.84 -5.68 13.46
N THR A 25 -14.59 -5.52 13.90
CA THR A 25 -13.52 -5.09 13.00
C THR A 25 -12.68 -6.29 12.58
N ALA A 26 -12.66 -6.60 11.29
CA ALA A 26 -11.79 -7.64 10.74
C ALA A 26 -10.33 -7.40 11.16
N PRO A 27 -9.58 -8.44 11.58
CA PRO A 27 -8.27 -8.29 12.24
C PRO A 27 -7.21 -7.55 11.41
N ASN A 28 -7.36 -7.48 10.09
CA ASN A 28 -6.40 -6.82 9.20
C ASN A 28 -6.56 -5.30 9.10
N GLN A 29 -7.77 -4.76 9.29
CA GLN A 29 -8.02 -3.30 9.16
C GLN A 29 -7.39 -2.52 10.32
N ALA A 30 -7.50 -3.04 11.55
CA ALA A 30 -6.90 -2.40 12.71
C ALA A 30 -5.36 -2.39 12.66
N GLN A 31 -4.74 -3.44 12.11
CA GLN A 31 -3.28 -3.52 11.98
C GLN A 31 -2.73 -2.50 10.99
N ASN A 32 -3.36 -2.34 9.83
CA ASN A 32 -2.91 -1.40 8.81
C ASN A 32 -3.11 0.07 9.22
N ALA A 33 -4.21 0.39 9.92
CA ALA A 33 -4.43 1.71 10.48
C ALA A 33 -3.39 2.04 11.58
N GLN A 34 -3.03 1.06 12.43
CA GLN A 34 -1.98 1.24 13.43
C GLN A 34 -0.59 1.43 12.79
N GLN A 35 -0.25 0.65 11.76
CA GLN A 35 1.00 0.82 11.03
C GLN A 35 1.08 2.19 10.35
N GLY A 36 0.01 2.62 9.68
CA GLY A 36 -0.08 3.95 9.08
C GLY A 36 0.09 5.07 10.11
N ALA A 37 -0.54 4.94 11.28
CA ALA A 37 -0.41 5.90 12.37
C ALA A 37 1.02 5.98 12.92
N VAL A 38 1.70 4.83 13.09
CA VAL A 38 3.10 4.80 13.56
C VAL A 38 4.04 5.43 12.53
N ILE A 39 3.90 5.09 11.25
CA ILE A 39 4.73 5.67 10.17
C ILE A 39 4.49 7.17 10.08
N GLY A 40 3.23 7.61 10.11
CA GLY A 40 2.87 9.03 10.08
C GLY A 40 3.39 9.80 11.29
N ALA A 41 3.33 9.20 12.49
CA ALA A 41 3.85 9.82 13.71
C ALA A 41 5.37 10.03 13.65
N VAL A 42 6.13 9.04 13.18
CA VAL A 42 7.59 9.15 13.03
C VAL A 42 7.93 10.20 11.96
N GLY A 43 7.29 10.16 10.80
CA GLY A 43 7.51 11.13 9.72
C GLY A 43 7.16 12.57 10.16
N GLY A 44 6.01 12.74 10.83
CA GLY A 44 5.58 14.04 11.36
C GLY A 44 6.51 14.60 12.43
N ALA A 45 7.00 13.76 13.33
CA ALA A 45 7.95 14.17 14.36
C ALA A 45 9.27 14.68 13.76
N VAL A 46 9.82 13.97 12.76
CA VAL A 46 11.05 14.38 12.07
C VAL A 46 10.84 15.72 11.34
N THR A 47 9.72 15.89 10.64
CA THR A 47 9.37 17.14 9.97
C THR A 47 9.25 18.30 10.95
N GLY A 48 8.59 18.09 12.08
CA GLY A 48 8.46 19.11 13.14
C GLY A 48 9.81 19.56 13.69
N LEU A 49 10.76 18.60 13.88
CA LEU A 49 12.12 18.90 14.34
C LEU A 49 12.94 19.68 13.31
N ILE A 50 12.75 19.42 12.01
CA ILE A 50 13.48 20.11 10.92
C ILE A 50 13.00 21.55 10.78
N LEU A 51 11.69 21.77 10.86
CA LEU A 51 11.09 23.11 10.70
C LEU A 51 11.41 24.05 11.87
N ASN A 52 11.65 23.52 13.07
CA ASN A 52 11.92 24.29 14.29
C ASN A 52 13.38 24.16 14.77
N ARG A 53 14.31 24.32 13.86
CA ARG A 53 15.75 24.07 14.09
C ARG A 53 16.39 25.09 15.02
N ASP A 54 15.83 26.31 15.08
CA ASP A 54 16.39 27.45 15.80
C ASP A 54 15.83 27.63 17.22
N ASP A 55 14.84 26.83 17.62
CA ASP A 55 14.24 26.89 18.95
C ASP A 55 15.04 26.11 19.98
N ASP A 56 14.93 26.53 21.25
CA ASP A 56 15.50 25.81 22.40
C ASP A 56 14.85 24.41 22.54
N ARG A 57 15.44 23.59 23.43
CA ARG A 57 15.03 22.19 23.63
C ARG A 57 13.52 22.03 23.88
N ARG A 58 12.89 23.00 24.55
CA ARG A 58 11.47 22.95 24.88
C ARG A 58 10.60 23.17 23.63
N GLY A 59 10.95 24.14 22.78
CA GLY A 59 10.27 24.38 21.50
C GLY A 59 10.38 23.20 20.54
N ARG A 60 11.56 22.60 20.42
CA ARG A 60 11.77 21.39 19.57
C ARG A 60 10.94 20.19 20.03
N ASN A 61 10.85 19.96 21.35
CA ASN A 61 10.05 18.87 21.88
C ASN A 61 8.56 19.09 21.63
N GLN A 62 8.05 20.31 21.74
CA GLN A 62 6.66 20.64 21.42
C GLN A 62 6.39 20.49 19.92
N ALA A 63 7.27 20.97 19.05
CA ALA A 63 7.14 20.85 17.60
C ALA A 63 7.16 19.36 17.17
N ALA A 64 8.01 18.55 17.78
CA ALA A 64 8.02 17.10 17.52
C ALA A 64 6.73 16.40 17.97
N LEU A 65 6.17 16.76 19.12
CA LEU A 65 4.89 16.22 19.62
C LEU A 65 3.71 16.62 18.72
N ILE A 66 3.65 17.89 18.30
CA ILE A 66 2.59 18.36 17.38
C ILE A 66 2.74 17.68 16.02
N GLY A 67 3.96 17.61 15.49
CA GLY A 67 4.24 16.93 14.23
C GLY A 67 3.89 15.43 14.28
N ALA A 68 4.22 14.74 15.37
CA ALA A 68 3.86 13.35 15.57
C ALA A 68 2.35 13.13 15.65
N ALA A 69 1.61 14.00 16.36
CA ALA A 69 0.16 13.90 16.46
C ALA A 69 -0.54 14.11 15.10
N LEU A 70 -0.13 15.14 14.35
CA LEU A 70 -0.66 15.39 13.01
C LEU A 70 -0.27 14.29 12.02
N GLY A 71 0.97 13.79 12.09
CA GLY A 71 1.42 12.70 11.25
C GLY A 71 0.69 11.38 11.55
N ALA A 72 0.43 11.08 12.82
CA ALA A 72 -0.31 9.87 13.23
C ALA A 72 -1.75 9.87 12.70
N THR A 73 -2.46 11.01 12.75
CA THR A 73 -3.83 11.11 12.24
C THR A 73 -3.89 10.99 10.72
N ALA A 74 -2.94 11.61 10.00
CA ALA A 74 -2.84 11.47 8.54
C ALA A 74 -2.50 10.03 8.14
N GLY A 75 -1.53 9.39 8.81
CA GLY A 75 -1.15 8.02 8.56
C GLY A 75 -2.27 7.01 8.83
N ALA A 76 -3.05 7.20 9.90
CA ALA A 76 -4.22 6.37 10.19
C ALA A 76 -5.32 6.52 9.11
N ALA A 77 -5.56 7.74 8.63
CA ALA A 77 -6.54 7.98 7.57
C ALA A 77 -6.14 7.33 6.23
N ILE A 78 -4.85 7.34 5.89
CA ILE A 78 -4.31 6.63 4.72
C ILE A 78 -4.52 5.12 4.88
N GLY A 79 -4.15 4.55 6.03
CA GLY A 79 -4.32 3.13 6.33
C GLY A 79 -5.77 2.66 6.18
N THR A 80 -6.73 3.39 6.73
CA THR A 80 -8.17 3.05 6.62
C THR A 80 -8.71 3.14 5.20
N ASN A 81 -8.22 4.07 4.38
CA ASN A 81 -8.61 4.17 2.97
C ASN A 81 -8.07 3.00 2.15
N LEU A 82 -6.81 2.61 2.36
CA LEU A 82 -6.22 1.42 1.71
C LEU A 82 -6.95 0.14 2.11
N ASP A 83 -7.32 -0.02 3.39
CA ASP A 83 -8.07 -1.17 3.87
C ASP A 83 -9.44 -1.27 3.20
N ARG A 84 -10.16 -0.16 3.13
CA ARG A 84 -11.47 -0.11 2.45
C ARG A 84 -11.32 -0.44 0.96
N GLN A 85 -10.35 0.13 0.28
CA GLN A 85 -10.09 -0.14 -1.12
C GLN A 85 -9.71 -1.61 -1.36
N ALA A 86 -8.86 -2.18 -0.50
CA ALA A 86 -8.49 -3.60 -0.55
C ALA A 86 -9.70 -4.52 -0.40
N GLU A 87 -10.55 -4.23 0.58
CA GLU A 87 -11.75 -5.03 0.85
C GLU A 87 -12.79 -4.95 -0.27
N GLU A 88 -12.97 -3.75 -0.86
CA GLU A 88 -13.83 -3.59 -2.03
C GLU A 88 -13.30 -4.39 -3.24
N LEU A 89 -12.01 -4.34 -3.49
CA LEU A 89 -11.38 -5.08 -4.60
C LEU A 89 -11.50 -6.60 -4.37
N ARG A 90 -11.22 -7.11 -3.15
CA ARG A 90 -11.37 -8.54 -2.84
C ARG A 90 -12.78 -9.06 -3.05
N ARG A 91 -13.80 -8.23 -2.83
CA ARG A 91 -15.20 -8.62 -3.04
C ARG A 91 -15.64 -8.58 -4.50
N GLN A 92 -15.03 -7.73 -5.31
CA GLN A 92 -15.43 -7.53 -6.71
C GLN A 92 -14.59 -8.33 -7.70
N LEU A 93 -13.32 -8.57 -7.38
CA LEU A 93 -12.41 -9.35 -8.22
C LEU A 93 -12.61 -10.85 -7.98
N ARG A 94 -12.23 -11.64 -8.96
CA ARG A 94 -12.21 -13.10 -8.84
C ARG A 94 -11.21 -13.56 -7.78
N SER A 95 -11.44 -14.73 -7.24
CA SER A 95 -10.61 -15.31 -6.16
C SER A 95 -9.17 -15.67 -6.59
N ASP A 96 -8.90 -15.74 -7.90
CA ASP A 96 -7.57 -15.98 -8.47
C ASP A 96 -6.76 -14.68 -8.70
N VAL A 97 -7.35 -13.53 -8.42
CA VAL A 97 -6.65 -12.23 -8.37
C VAL A 97 -6.21 -11.95 -6.94
N GLY A 98 -4.90 -11.86 -6.73
CA GLY A 98 -4.33 -11.54 -5.42
C GLY A 98 -4.52 -10.06 -5.06
N VAL A 99 -5.03 -9.76 -3.86
CA VAL A 99 -5.12 -8.40 -3.34
C VAL A 99 -4.50 -8.36 -1.95
N SER A 100 -3.41 -7.63 -1.79
CA SER A 100 -2.72 -7.48 -0.51
C SER A 100 -2.52 -6.01 -0.17
N ASN A 101 -2.65 -5.67 1.11
CA ASN A 101 -2.34 -4.37 1.67
C ASN A 101 -1.25 -4.53 2.72
N ASN A 102 -0.14 -3.80 2.57
CA ASN A 102 0.98 -3.82 3.51
C ASN A 102 1.03 -2.56 4.41
N GLY A 103 -0.04 -1.76 4.43
CA GLY A 103 -0.14 -0.51 5.20
C GLY A 103 0.45 0.71 4.50
N GLN A 104 1.27 0.53 3.49
CA GLN A 104 1.87 1.60 2.67
C GLN A 104 1.33 1.59 1.24
N ASN A 105 1.13 0.39 0.69
CA ASN A 105 0.70 0.16 -0.68
C ASN A 105 -0.38 -0.91 -0.72
N LEU A 106 -1.26 -0.78 -1.68
CA LEU A 106 -2.16 -1.84 -2.08
C LEU A 106 -1.61 -2.49 -3.36
N VAL A 107 -1.43 -3.80 -3.34
CA VAL A 107 -0.88 -4.57 -4.47
C VAL A 107 -1.94 -5.51 -5.00
N VAL A 108 -2.26 -5.38 -6.29
CA VAL A 108 -3.13 -6.31 -7.02
C VAL A 108 -2.25 -7.15 -7.95
N VAL A 109 -2.30 -8.48 -7.78
CA VAL A 109 -1.48 -9.44 -8.54
C VAL A 109 -2.37 -10.25 -9.45
N LEU A 110 -2.07 -10.20 -10.75
CA LEU A 110 -2.75 -10.99 -11.78
C LEU A 110 -1.75 -11.93 -12.45
N SER A 111 -2.08 -13.23 -12.49
CA SER A 111 -1.24 -14.19 -13.19
C SER A 111 -1.25 -13.93 -14.70
N GLN A 112 -0.15 -14.25 -15.39
CA GLN A 112 -0.08 -14.14 -16.85
C GLN A 112 -1.14 -14.98 -17.53
N ASP A 113 -1.40 -16.19 -17.03
CA ASP A 113 -2.35 -17.13 -17.63
C ASP A 113 -3.80 -16.64 -17.56
N LEU A 114 -4.10 -15.78 -16.57
CA LEU A 114 -5.36 -15.07 -16.48
C LEU A 114 -5.43 -13.91 -17.49
N LEU A 115 -4.35 -13.13 -17.57
CA LEU A 115 -4.32 -11.89 -18.36
C LEU A 115 -4.23 -12.13 -19.88
N PHE A 116 -3.38 -13.07 -20.30
CA PHE A 116 -2.98 -13.20 -21.71
C PHE A 116 -3.13 -14.63 -22.20
N ALA A 117 -3.49 -14.79 -23.48
CA ALA A 117 -3.32 -16.05 -24.14
C ALA A 117 -1.82 -16.40 -24.29
N THR A 118 -1.49 -17.67 -24.50
CA THR A 118 -0.11 -18.14 -24.68
C THR A 118 0.59 -17.33 -25.76
N ASN A 119 1.79 -16.85 -25.48
CA ASN A 119 2.62 -16.02 -26.35
C ASN A 119 1.96 -14.71 -26.83
N SER A 120 0.97 -14.19 -26.11
CA SER A 120 0.25 -12.97 -26.43
C SER A 120 0.58 -11.84 -25.44
N THR A 121 0.41 -10.61 -25.92
CA THR A 121 0.33 -9.39 -25.11
C THR A 121 -1.07 -8.77 -25.15
N ALA A 122 -2.01 -9.39 -25.88
CA ALA A 122 -3.40 -8.97 -25.89
C ALA A 122 -4.11 -9.50 -24.64
N VAL A 123 -4.69 -8.60 -23.86
CA VAL A 123 -5.43 -8.94 -22.63
C VAL A 123 -6.75 -9.62 -23.00
N SER A 124 -7.05 -10.73 -22.34
CA SER A 124 -8.30 -11.48 -22.54
C SER A 124 -9.52 -10.65 -22.15
N GLY A 125 -10.68 -10.91 -22.76
CA GLY A 125 -11.92 -10.17 -22.45
C GLY A 125 -12.36 -10.32 -20.99
N VAL A 126 -12.12 -11.48 -20.37
CA VAL A 126 -12.39 -11.71 -18.94
C VAL A 126 -11.53 -10.79 -18.08
N SER A 127 -10.24 -10.72 -18.36
CA SER A 127 -9.30 -9.88 -17.61
C SER A 127 -9.49 -8.39 -17.88
N GLN A 128 -10.01 -8.01 -19.03
CA GLN A 128 -10.42 -6.61 -19.27
C GLN A 128 -11.49 -6.18 -18.27
N ASN A 129 -12.48 -7.02 -17.98
CA ASN A 129 -13.49 -6.72 -16.95
C ASN A 129 -12.88 -6.58 -15.55
N GLU A 130 -11.95 -7.46 -15.17
CA GLU A 130 -11.23 -7.36 -13.89
C GLU A 130 -10.42 -6.05 -13.80
N LEU A 131 -9.72 -5.69 -14.86
CA LEU A 131 -8.96 -4.44 -14.92
C LEU A 131 -9.87 -3.20 -14.92
N MET A 132 -11.08 -3.27 -15.48
CA MET A 132 -12.08 -2.20 -15.37
C MET A 132 -12.59 -2.03 -13.92
N ILE A 133 -12.73 -3.12 -13.16
CA ILE A 133 -13.04 -3.04 -11.71
C ILE A 133 -11.92 -2.31 -10.98
N VAL A 134 -10.65 -2.64 -11.26
CA VAL A 134 -9.49 -1.93 -10.70
C VAL A 134 -9.50 -0.46 -11.10
N ALA A 135 -9.74 -0.12 -12.38
CA ALA A 135 -9.81 1.25 -12.85
C ALA A 135 -10.91 2.05 -12.15
N ASN A 136 -12.10 1.48 -11.98
CA ASN A 136 -13.20 2.10 -11.24
C ASN A 136 -12.85 2.36 -9.77
N SER A 137 -12.13 1.43 -9.13
CA SER A 137 -11.60 1.63 -7.78
C SER A 137 -10.59 2.79 -7.75
N LEU A 138 -9.63 2.84 -8.68
CA LEU A 138 -8.63 3.91 -8.78
C LEU A 138 -9.25 5.29 -9.02
N ASN A 139 -10.37 5.37 -9.73
CA ASN A 139 -11.11 6.62 -9.95
C ASN A 139 -11.83 7.11 -8.69
N ARG A 140 -12.28 6.19 -7.82
CA ARG A 140 -12.85 6.55 -6.51
C ARG A 140 -11.80 7.00 -5.49
N PHE A 141 -10.55 6.53 -5.65
CA PHE A 141 -9.42 6.90 -4.81
C PHE A 141 -8.35 7.65 -5.65
N PRO A 142 -8.61 8.92 -6.05
CA PRO A 142 -7.79 9.62 -7.04
C PRO A 142 -6.40 10.02 -6.54
N ASN A 143 -6.20 10.18 -5.23
CA ASN A 143 -4.93 10.62 -4.65
C ASN A 143 -3.94 9.47 -4.48
N THR A 144 -3.65 8.77 -5.58
CA THR A 144 -2.72 7.64 -5.60
C THR A 144 -1.88 7.65 -6.87
N THR A 145 -0.65 7.14 -6.79
CA THR A 145 0.20 6.75 -7.92
C THR A 145 0.05 5.26 -8.17
N VAL A 146 0.07 4.85 -9.45
CA VAL A 146 -0.14 3.46 -9.88
C VAL A 146 1.06 3.00 -10.69
N ASN A 147 1.81 2.02 -10.18
CA ASN A 147 2.88 1.37 -10.93
C ASN A 147 2.39 -0.01 -11.39
N VAL A 148 2.39 -0.25 -12.69
CA VAL A 148 2.07 -1.52 -13.32
C VAL A 148 3.37 -2.19 -13.69
N ILE A 149 3.69 -3.31 -13.05
CA ILE A 149 4.98 -4.00 -13.20
C ILE A 149 4.73 -5.38 -13.82
N GLY A 150 5.33 -5.63 -14.99
CA GLY A 150 5.31 -6.94 -15.64
C GLY A 150 6.51 -7.77 -15.24
N HIS A 151 6.29 -9.07 -15.01
CA HIS A 151 7.33 -10.05 -14.66
C HIS A 151 7.24 -11.27 -15.56
N THR A 152 8.40 -11.90 -15.79
CA THR A 152 8.50 -13.21 -16.47
C THR A 152 9.13 -14.25 -15.55
N ASP A 153 9.15 -15.49 -15.97
CA ASP A 153 10.07 -16.49 -15.45
C ASP A 153 11.45 -16.35 -16.16
N ASN A 154 12.39 -17.22 -15.84
CA ASN A 154 13.74 -17.22 -16.39
C ASN A 154 13.89 -18.08 -17.67
N VAL A 155 12.82 -18.42 -18.35
CA VAL A 155 12.88 -19.17 -19.61
C VAL A 155 13.04 -18.21 -20.76
N GLY A 156 14.09 -18.40 -21.56
CA GLY A 156 14.41 -17.59 -22.72
C GLY A 156 15.53 -16.58 -22.47
N ASP A 157 15.68 -15.65 -23.41
CA ASP A 157 16.68 -14.58 -23.35
C ASP A 157 16.24 -13.46 -22.42
N ALA A 158 17.14 -12.94 -21.58
CA ALA A 158 16.83 -11.91 -20.61
C ALA A 158 16.34 -10.59 -21.25
N ALA A 159 16.91 -10.21 -22.40
CA ALA A 159 16.47 -9.01 -23.12
C ALA A 159 15.07 -9.19 -23.71
N PHE A 160 14.75 -10.40 -24.22
CA PHE A 160 13.41 -10.73 -24.66
C PHE A 160 12.40 -10.70 -23.50
N ASN A 161 12.76 -11.26 -22.33
CA ASN A 161 11.95 -11.25 -21.13
C ASN A 161 11.69 -9.83 -20.63
N GLN A 162 12.70 -8.96 -20.70
CA GLN A 162 12.55 -7.55 -20.34
C GLN A 162 11.54 -6.83 -21.27
N ASP A 163 11.69 -6.96 -22.58
CA ASP A 163 10.78 -6.34 -23.57
C ASP A 163 9.36 -6.92 -23.45
N LEU A 164 9.22 -8.24 -23.28
CA LEU A 164 7.91 -8.88 -23.13
C LEU A 164 7.18 -8.39 -21.89
N SER A 165 7.89 -8.26 -20.76
CA SER A 165 7.32 -7.78 -19.49
C SER A 165 6.87 -6.32 -19.58
N GLU A 166 7.63 -5.47 -20.27
CA GLU A 166 7.28 -4.07 -20.50
C GLU A 166 6.03 -3.94 -21.38
N ARG A 167 5.97 -4.66 -22.51
CA ARG A 167 4.78 -4.66 -23.37
C ARG A 167 3.52 -5.13 -22.65
N ARG A 168 3.63 -6.12 -21.75
CA ARG A 168 2.52 -6.60 -20.93
C ARG A 168 2.07 -5.57 -19.90
N ALA A 169 3.02 -4.91 -19.23
CA ALA A 169 2.70 -3.81 -18.33
C ALA A 169 2.00 -2.66 -19.04
N MET A 170 2.47 -2.28 -20.24
CA MET A 170 1.81 -1.27 -21.08
C MET A 170 0.40 -1.67 -21.49
N ALA A 171 0.16 -2.93 -21.87
CA ALA A 171 -1.17 -3.40 -22.25
C ALA A 171 -2.18 -3.28 -21.09
N VAL A 172 -1.77 -3.64 -19.88
CA VAL A 172 -2.58 -3.48 -18.67
C VAL A 172 -2.79 -1.99 -18.35
N SER A 173 -1.74 -1.17 -18.40
CA SER A 173 -1.82 0.27 -18.13
C SER A 173 -2.79 0.97 -19.08
N ASN A 174 -2.78 0.62 -20.37
CA ASN A 174 -3.69 1.19 -21.36
C ASN A 174 -5.15 0.89 -21.03
N ILE A 175 -5.47 -0.29 -20.48
CA ILE A 175 -6.84 -0.61 -20.07
C ILE A 175 -7.25 0.24 -18.87
N LEU A 176 -6.36 0.45 -17.88
CA LEU A 176 -6.63 1.32 -16.74
C LEU A 176 -6.89 2.77 -17.19
N ILE A 177 -6.05 3.28 -18.11
CA ILE A 177 -6.20 4.63 -18.67
C ILE A 177 -7.50 4.75 -19.46
N ASN A 178 -7.83 3.77 -20.30
CA ASN A 178 -9.10 3.73 -21.03
C ASN A 178 -10.31 3.62 -20.09
N GLY A 179 -10.12 3.05 -18.89
CA GLY A 179 -11.08 3.03 -17.80
C GLY A 179 -11.18 4.35 -17.02
N GLY A 180 -10.53 5.42 -17.48
CA GLY A 180 -10.64 6.77 -16.92
C GLY A 180 -9.55 7.14 -15.89
N VAL A 181 -8.57 6.26 -15.64
CA VAL A 181 -7.45 6.61 -14.75
C VAL A 181 -6.53 7.62 -15.46
N ALA A 182 -6.24 8.74 -14.82
CA ALA A 182 -5.40 9.79 -15.43
C ALA A 182 -4.01 9.24 -15.81
N PRO A 183 -3.52 9.43 -17.03
CA PRO A 183 -2.23 8.91 -17.50
C PRO A 183 -1.05 9.36 -16.65
N SER A 184 -1.11 10.55 -16.07
CA SER A 184 -0.07 11.09 -15.17
C SER A 184 0.11 10.28 -13.88
N ARG A 185 -0.89 9.48 -13.50
CA ARG A 185 -0.85 8.61 -12.32
C ARG A 185 -0.30 7.22 -12.60
N VAL A 186 -0.27 6.78 -13.87
CA VAL A 186 0.04 5.40 -14.26
C VAL A 186 1.44 5.32 -14.84
N ARG A 187 2.24 4.39 -14.35
CA ARG A 187 3.59 4.08 -14.87
C ARG A 187 3.66 2.60 -15.22
N SER A 188 4.17 2.29 -16.40
CA SER A 188 4.41 0.92 -16.87
C SER A 188 5.89 0.59 -16.71
N ILE A 189 6.20 -0.56 -16.12
CA ILE A 189 7.57 -1.00 -15.83
C ILE A 189 7.70 -2.46 -16.23
N GLY A 190 8.69 -2.79 -17.04
CA GLY A 190 9.13 -4.16 -17.24
C GLY A 190 10.20 -4.53 -16.21
N ALA A 191 10.00 -5.61 -15.48
CA ALA A 191 10.99 -6.18 -14.57
C ALA A 191 11.65 -7.46 -15.11
N GLY A 192 11.16 -7.98 -16.25
CA GLY A 192 11.66 -9.22 -16.81
C GLY A 192 11.67 -10.34 -15.78
N GLU A 193 12.76 -11.09 -15.73
CA GLU A 193 12.99 -12.21 -14.80
C GLU A 193 13.71 -11.80 -13.50
N THR A 194 14.01 -10.51 -13.29
CA THR A 194 14.92 -10.05 -12.23
C THR A 194 14.32 -10.05 -10.84
N GLN A 195 12.99 -10.18 -10.72
CA GLN A 195 12.27 -10.12 -9.44
C GLN A 195 11.37 -11.35 -9.24
N PRO A 196 11.94 -12.55 -9.06
CA PRO A 196 11.17 -13.76 -8.84
C PRO A 196 10.57 -13.78 -7.43
N ILE A 197 9.32 -14.25 -7.29
CA ILE A 197 8.64 -14.49 -6.00
C ILE A 197 8.63 -15.98 -5.64
N ALA A 198 9.01 -16.83 -6.56
CA ALA A 198 9.09 -18.28 -6.37
C ALA A 198 10.29 -18.86 -7.12
N SER A 199 10.63 -20.12 -6.82
CA SER A 199 11.75 -20.80 -7.48
C SER A 199 11.46 -21.04 -8.97
N ASN A 200 12.39 -20.65 -9.83
CA ASN A 200 12.33 -20.92 -11.27
C ASN A 200 12.67 -22.39 -11.63
N LEU A 201 13.11 -23.20 -10.66
CA LEU A 201 13.53 -24.59 -10.91
C LEU A 201 12.35 -25.53 -11.24
N ASN A 202 11.14 -25.20 -10.84
CA ASN A 202 9.95 -26.00 -11.10
C ASN A 202 8.86 -25.20 -11.84
N ALA A 203 7.94 -25.92 -12.51
CA ALA A 203 6.90 -25.30 -13.31
C ALA A 203 5.94 -24.43 -12.51
N ALA A 204 5.59 -24.86 -11.28
CA ALA A 204 4.68 -24.11 -10.42
C ALA A 204 5.29 -22.76 -10.00
N GLY A 205 6.57 -22.74 -9.62
CA GLY A 205 7.25 -21.49 -9.27
C GLY A 205 7.41 -20.55 -10.47
N ARG A 206 7.73 -21.09 -11.66
CA ARG A 206 7.75 -20.28 -12.87
C ARG A 206 6.39 -19.66 -13.19
N GLN A 207 5.30 -20.40 -12.99
CA GLN A 207 3.95 -19.89 -13.16
C GLN A 207 3.66 -18.72 -12.22
N MET A 208 4.09 -18.79 -10.96
CA MET A 208 3.95 -17.68 -10.00
C MET A 208 4.79 -16.46 -10.40
N ASN A 209 5.97 -16.66 -11.01
CA ASN A 209 6.83 -15.56 -11.46
C ASN A 209 6.23 -14.82 -12.68
N ARG A 210 5.51 -15.52 -13.57
CA ARG A 210 4.81 -14.92 -14.71
C ARG A 210 3.54 -14.19 -14.25
N ARG A 211 3.67 -12.91 -13.90
CA ARG A 211 2.59 -12.10 -13.34
C ARG A 211 2.68 -10.64 -13.76
N VAL A 212 1.61 -9.89 -13.54
CA VAL A 212 1.60 -8.44 -13.53
C VAL A 212 1.14 -7.98 -12.16
N GLU A 213 1.88 -7.04 -11.57
CA GLU A 213 1.55 -6.38 -10.32
C GLU A 213 1.08 -4.95 -10.59
N ILE A 214 -0.04 -4.56 -9.96
CA ILE A 214 -0.52 -3.18 -9.94
C ILE A 214 -0.34 -2.68 -8.52
N ILE A 215 0.68 -1.82 -8.33
CA ILE A 215 1.03 -1.26 -7.03
C ILE A 215 0.42 0.13 -6.92
N ILE A 216 -0.49 0.30 -5.98
CA ILE A 216 -1.24 1.53 -5.72
C ILE A 216 -0.65 2.16 -4.46
N THR A 217 -0.02 3.31 -4.61
CA THR A 217 0.64 4.07 -3.54
C THR A 217 -0.14 5.36 -3.29
N PRO A 218 -0.62 5.64 -2.08
CA PRO A 218 -1.19 6.93 -1.71
C PRO A 218 -0.15 8.05 -1.84
N ASN A 219 -0.58 9.23 -2.29
CA ASN A 219 0.25 10.43 -2.38
C ASN A 219 0.19 11.22 -1.08
#